data_e9f8a22b9ea94a429b32e664623a47ad
#
_entry.id   e9f8a22b9ea94a429b32e664623a47ad
#
_cell.length_a   1.000
_cell.length_b   1.000
_cell.length_c   1.000
_cell.angle_alpha   90.00
_cell.angle_beta   90.00
_cell.angle_gamma   90.00
#
_symmetry.space_group_name_H-M   'P 1'
#
loop_
_entity.id
_entity.type
_entity.pdbx_description
1 polymer ?
#
loop_
_entity_poly.entity_id
_entity_poly.type
_entity_poly.pdbx_seq_one_letter_code
_entity_poly.pdbx_strand_id
1 'polypeptide(L)'
;MILLNIIINKLKLKLLVFIDIVALIIFNYIYSNHFILSILLILFWIQISYLIGRYNNNDNNLELKNRLFSSNLFKLFILSLIMFNINLIIKSFFKSTHEYVPNQITTFEYIVLLIFFMFLIETISKPFIENFKLKYNWLVNDKKSFNDFIKRSGLTELELINHNFIDIKDYRALKIIPKINLDGFIFDKIDLNDMKFIKINNKNIKKLETIDWIEKYINRLPVDLLINKKEDNKSNYIYKKKLLYKVKYNSEKLLSFLILLISLPVVLIASILIYLEDKGPILYKQKRTGIYGKPFYIYKLRSMNINAEEAGIKWSSINDKRVTKIGRFLRATRIDELPQLVSVINGDMSLIGPRPERPEYDRKLEKEIPLYNFRYLIKPGLSGWAQVNYPYGASFEDAKKKLSYDLFYIKNFSIILEFIILIKTIKLVINRQGSNPL
;
A
#
# COMPACT_ATOMS: atom_id res chain seq x y z
N MET A 1 -15.41 6.96 -3.14
CA MET A 1 -15.14 7.73 -1.90
C MET A 1 -13.80 7.37 -1.26
N ILE A 2 -13.46 6.08 -1.09
CA ILE A 2 -12.14 5.63 -0.56
C ILE A 2 -10.98 6.11 -1.44
N LEU A 3 -11.10 5.98 -2.75
CA LEU A 3 -10.10 6.48 -3.71
C LEU A 3 -9.94 8.00 -3.62
N LEU A 4 -11.04 8.72 -3.48
CA LEU A 4 -11.03 10.18 -3.32
C LEU A 4 -10.30 10.58 -2.04
N ASN A 5 -10.47 9.86 -0.93
CA ASN A 5 -9.80 10.16 0.34
C ASN A 5 -8.30 9.77 0.34
N ILE A 6 -7.95 8.63 -0.25
CA ILE A 6 -6.54 8.24 -0.45
C ILE A 6 -5.84 9.24 -1.39
N ILE A 7 -6.56 9.73 -2.38
CA ILE A 7 -6.10 10.77 -3.31
C ILE A 7 -6.15 12.16 -2.65
N ILE A 8 -7.17 12.49 -1.86
CA ILE A 8 -7.32 13.80 -1.19
C ILE A 8 -6.30 14.00 -0.06
N ASN A 9 -5.98 12.96 0.69
CA ASN A 9 -4.98 13.04 1.78
C ASN A 9 -3.56 13.34 1.30
N LYS A 10 -3.30 13.37 -0.01
CA LYS A 10 -2.01 13.72 -0.60
C LYS A 10 -2.16 14.81 -1.66
N LEU A 11 -2.66 15.99 -1.28
CA LEU A 11 -2.78 17.12 -2.21
C LEU A 11 -1.42 17.48 -2.85
N LYS A 12 -0.31 17.29 -2.11
CA LYS A 12 1.05 17.37 -2.65
C LYS A 12 1.30 16.38 -3.78
N LEU A 13 0.84 15.13 -3.61
CA LEU A 13 0.93 14.10 -4.62
C LEU A 13 0.11 14.46 -5.86
N LYS A 14 -1.10 14.99 -5.67
CA LYS A 14 -1.95 15.45 -6.79
C LYS A 14 -1.35 16.61 -7.52
N LEU A 15 -0.78 17.56 -6.79
CA LEU A 15 -0.14 18.73 -7.39
C LEU A 15 1.09 18.31 -8.19
N LEU A 16 1.93 17.40 -7.68
CA LEU A 16 3.06 16.84 -8.41
C LEU A 16 2.62 16.08 -9.65
N VAL A 17 1.63 15.20 -9.52
CA VAL A 17 1.07 14.45 -10.65
C VAL A 17 0.44 15.40 -11.68
N PHE A 18 -0.28 16.42 -11.24
CA PHE A 18 -0.86 17.42 -12.14
C PHE A 18 0.21 18.21 -12.87
N ILE A 19 1.27 18.65 -12.18
CA ILE A 19 2.41 19.32 -12.78
C ILE A 19 3.10 18.43 -13.81
N ASP A 20 3.33 17.16 -13.49
CA ASP A 20 3.91 16.19 -14.42
C ASP A 20 3.04 15.99 -15.66
N ILE A 21 1.71 15.89 -15.49
CA ILE A 21 0.76 15.77 -16.61
C ILE A 21 0.87 16.99 -17.52
N VAL A 22 0.80 18.18 -16.95
CA VAL A 22 0.86 19.45 -17.74
C VAL A 22 2.22 19.55 -18.45
N ALA A 23 3.32 19.26 -17.75
CA ALA A 23 4.66 19.30 -18.32
C ALA A 23 4.82 18.30 -19.47
N LEU A 24 4.31 17.08 -19.34
CA LEU A 24 4.37 16.06 -20.37
C LEU A 24 3.46 16.37 -21.56
N ILE A 25 2.31 16.98 -21.34
CA ILE A 25 1.45 17.48 -22.42
C ILE A 25 2.19 18.53 -23.25
N ILE A 26 2.79 19.53 -22.57
CA ILE A 26 3.56 20.59 -23.24
C ILE A 26 4.74 19.97 -24.00
N PHE A 27 5.50 19.10 -23.36
CA PHE A 27 6.65 18.44 -23.97
C PHE A 27 6.25 17.62 -25.20
N ASN A 28 5.23 16.79 -25.09
CA ASN A 28 4.75 15.98 -26.22
C ASN A 28 4.13 16.82 -27.32
N TYR A 29 3.47 17.93 -27.02
CA TYR A 29 2.95 18.87 -28.03
C TYR A 29 4.09 19.48 -28.86
N ILE A 30 5.23 19.77 -28.24
CA ILE A 30 6.40 20.32 -28.94
C ILE A 30 7.11 19.26 -29.78
N TYR A 31 7.20 18.01 -29.30
CA TYR A 31 8.08 16.98 -29.84
C TYR A 31 7.38 15.78 -30.50
N SER A 32 6.07 15.63 -30.36
CA SER A 32 5.33 14.52 -30.95
C SER A 32 3.97 14.95 -31.53
N ASN A 33 3.70 14.57 -32.77
CA ASN A 33 2.44 14.89 -33.46
C ASN A 33 1.32 13.86 -33.18
N HIS A 34 1.54 12.85 -32.32
CA HIS A 34 0.58 11.77 -32.10
C HIS A 34 -0.11 11.86 -30.74
N PHE A 35 -1.36 12.36 -30.73
CA PHE A 35 -2.14 12.58 -29.51
C PHE A 35 -2.37 11.31 -28.66
N ILE A 36 -2.72 10.18 -29.27
CA ILE A 36 -2.99 8.92 -28.57
C ILE A 36 -1.71 8.38 -27.90
N LEU A 37 -0.58 8.45 -28.62
CA LEU A 37 0.73 8.05 -28.09
C LEU A 37 1.12 8.89 -26.89
N SER A 38 0.89 10.20 -26.95
CA SER A 38 1.17 11.13 -25.85
C SER A 38 0.39 10.77 -24.58
N ILE A 39 -0.90 10.42 -24.71
CA ILE A 39 -1.72 10.00 -23.57
C ILE A 39 -1.16 8.72 -22.92
N LEU A 40 -0.82 7.72 -23.73
CA LEU A 40 -0.24 6.46 -23.22
C LEU A 40 1.08 6.71 -22.49
N LEU A 41 1.96 7.54 -23.06
CA LEU A 41 3.24 7.89 -22.44
C LEU A 41 3.06 8.62 -21.10
N ILE A 42 2.08 9.53 -21.00
CA ILE A 42 1.74 10.23 -19.75
C ILE A 42 1.26 9.23 -18.68
N LEU A 43 0.36 8.31 -19.05
CA LEU A 43 -0.14 7.30 -18.13
C LEU A 43 0.98 6.39 -17.62
N PHE A 44 1.85 5.91 -18.50
CA PHE A 44 3.02 5.11 -18.11
C PHE A 44 4.00 5.89 -17.23
N TRP A 45 4.27 7.16 -17.55
CA TRP A 45 5.13 8.02 -16.72
C TRP A 45 4.62 8.13 -15.30
N ILE A 46 3.33 8.40 -15.11
CA ILE A 46 2.72 8.54 -13.77
C ILE A 46 2.80 7.23 -13.00
N GLN A 47 2.48 6.09 -13.64
CA GLN A 47 2.53 4.77 -13.01
C GLN A 47 3.95 4.41 -12.58
N ILE A 48 4.93 4.55 -13.45
CA ILE A 48 6.32 4.21 -13.17
C ILE A 48 6.92 5.17 -12.14
N SER A 49 6.62 6.48 -12.23
CA SER A 49 7.04 7.48 -11.22
C SER A 49 6.51 7.15 -9.82
N TYR A 50 5.26 6.67 -9.73
CA TYR A 50 4.69 6.20 -8.47
C TYR A 50 5.39 4.94 -7.95
N LEU A 51 5.67 3.97 -8.83
CA LEU A 51 6.34 2.71 -8.47
C LEU A 51 7.77 2.94 -7.98
N ILE A 52 8.54 3.79 -8.65
CA ILE A 52 9.92 4.14 -8.27
C ILE A 52 9.97 5.01 -7.00
N GLY A 53 8.81 5.48 -6.53
CA GLY A 53 8.71 6.28 -5.30
C GLY A 53 9.11 7.76 -5.47
N ARG A 54 9.06 8.30 -6.72
CA ARG A 54 9.33 9.72 -6.99
C ARG A 54 8.36 10.64 -6.26
N TYR A 55 7.13 10.21 -6.08
CA TYR A 55 6.08 10.96 -5.38
C TYR A 55 6.06 10.73 -3.85
N ASN A 56 7.07 10.09 -3.28
CA ASN A 56 7.13 9.79 -1.85
C ASN A 56 7.96 10.85 -1.11
N ASN A 57 7.28 11.76 -0.41
CA ASN A 57 7.90 12.87 0.33
C ASN A 57 7.81 12.67 1.85
N ASN A 58 8.25 11.51 2.38
CA ASN A 58 8.15 11.24 3.81
C ASN A 58 9.43 11.50 4.63
N ASP A 59 10.46 12.11 4.04
CA ASP A 59 11.75 12.28 4.73
C ASP A 59 11.92 13.71 5.24
N ASN A 60 11.74 13.88 6.56
CA ASN A 60 11.92 15.15 7.27
C ASN A 60 13.38 15.40 7.73
N ASN A 61 14.36 14.54 7.42
CA ASN A 61 15.73 14.66 7.86
C ASN A 61 16.61 15.40 6.83
N LEU A 62 17.29 16.47 7.26
CA LEU A 62 18.16 17.32 6.43
C LEU A 62 19.36 16.56 5.79
N GLU A 63 19.93 15.57 6.47
CA GLU A 63 21.00 14.73 5.92
C GLU A 63 20.54 13.82 4.77
N LEU A 64 19.29 13.35 4.81
CA LEU A 64 18.66 12.64 3.70
C LEU A 64 18.37 13.56 2.51
N LYS A 65 18.23 14.85 2.70
CA LYS A 65 17.87 15.83 1.64
C LYS A 65 18.91 15.87 0.52
N ASN A 66 20.20 15.79 0.84
CA ASN A 66 21.29 15.76 -0.15
C ASN A 66 21.43 14.39 -0.84
N ARG A 67 21.19 13.29 -0.11
CA ARG A 67 21.13 11.94 -0.71
C ARG A 67 19.89 11.78 -1.59
N LEU A 68 18.79 12.44 -1.28
CA LEU A 68 17.55 12.40 -2.07
C LEU A 68 17.66 13.16 -3.39
N PHE A 69 18.47 14.20 -3.47
CA PHE A 69 18.69 14.92 -4.72
C PHE A 69 19.37 14.03 -5.78
N SER A 70 20.45 13.34 -5.40
CA SER A 70 21.09 12.32 -6.26
C SER A 70 20.18 11.12 -6.56
N SER A 71 19.37 10.72 -5.60
CA SER A 71 18.37 9.65 -5.73
C SER A 71 17.24 10.04 -6.71
N ASN A 72 16.79 11.28 -6.72
CA ASN A 72 15.74 11.73 -7.64
C ASN A 72 16.24 11.84 -9.08
N LEU A 73 17.47 12.35 -9.29
CA LEU A 73 18.10 12.32 -10.61
C LEU A 73 18.25 10.88 -11.14
N PHE A 74 18.68 9.97 -10.29
CA PHE A 74 18.79 8.56 -10.66
C PHE A 74 17.42 7.94 -10.99
N LYS A 75 16.37 8.30 -10.24
CA LYS A 75 15.00 7.86 -10.53
C LYS A 75 14.50 8.42 -11.87
N LEU A 76 14.77 9.68 -12.16
CA LEU A 76 14.43 10.29 -13.46
C LEU A 76 15.19 9.63 -14.61
N PHE A 77 16.46 9.29 -14.42
CA PHE A 77 17.28 8.58 -15.40
C PHE A 77 16.72 7.19 -15.69
N ILE A 78 16.41 6.39 -14.66
CA ILE A 78 15.78 5.07 -14.84
C ILE A 78 14.42 5.21 -15.55
N LEU A 79 13.62 6.18 -15.13
CA LEU A 79 12.30 6.43 -15.70
C LEU A 79 12.40 6.75 -17.20
N SER A 80 13.35 7.60 -17.59
CA SER A 80 13.57 7.97 -18.99
C SER A 80 14.06 6.79 -19.83
N LEU A 81 14.94 5.92 -19.28
CA LEU A 81 15.36 4.70 -19.95
C LEU A 81 14.19 3.74 -20.20
N ILE A 82 13.30 3.59 -19.23
CA ILE A 82 12.10 2.74 -19.38
C ILE A 82 11.16 3.33 -20.43
N MET A 83 10.94 4.65 -20.39
CA MET A 83 10.09 5.34 -21.37
C MET A 83 10.66 5.28 -22.78
N PHE A 84 11.99 5.30 -22.90
CA PHE A 84 12.67 5.07 -24.19
C PHE A 84 12.36 3.70 -24.76
N ASN A 85 12.52 2.64 -23.97
CA ASN A 85 12.22 1.28 -24.43
C ASN A 85 10.75 1.11 -24.80
N ILE A 86 9.83 1.69 -24.03
CA ILE A 86 8.40 1.69 -24.32
C ILE A 86 8.14 2.41 -25.67
N ASN A 87 8.78 3.57 -25.88
CA ASN A 87 8.63 4.33 -27.12
C ASN A 87 9.17 3.55 -28.34
N LEU A 88 10.30 2.82 -28.19
CA LEU A 88 10.83 1.95 -29.24
C LEU A 88 9.85 0.81 -29.58
N ILE A 89 9.29 0.14 -28.56
CA ILE A 89 8.31 -0.94 -28.76
C ILE A 89 7.07 -0.41 -29.47
N ILE A 90 6.54 0.73 -29.02
CA ILE A 90 5.36 1.33 -29.65
C ILE A 90 5.67 1.75 -31.09
N LYS A 91 6.82 2.38 -31.36
CA LYS A 91 7.24 2.72 -32.73
C LYS A 91 7.38 1.48 -33.61
N SER A 92 7.90 0.36 -33.10
CA SER A 92 7.99 -0.89 -33.87
C SER A 92 6.63 -1.46 -34.23
N PHE A 93 5.64 -1.30 -33.34
CA PHE A 93 4.25 -1.76 -33.55
C PHE A 93 3.51 -0.91 -34.58
N PHE A 94 3.73 0.42 -34.57
CA PHE A 94 3.08 1.35 -35.50
C PHE A 94 3.83 1.55 -36.84
N LYS A 95 5.06 1.04 -36.97
CA LYS A 95 5.86 1.11 -38.20
C LYS A 95 5.24 0.30 -39.37
N SER A 96 4.29 -0.58 -39.06
CA SER A 96 3.52 -1.35 -40.07
C SER A 96 2.40 -0.56 -40.74
N THR A 97 2.03 0.62 -40.23
CA THR A 97 1.06 1.52 -40.83
C THR A 97 1.80 2.71 -41.46
N HIS A 98 1.88 2.73 -42.78
CA HIS A 98 2.59 3.70 -43.59
C HIS A 98 2.26 5.17 -43.29
N GLU A 99 2.85 5.77 -42.26
CA GLU A 99 2.88 7.21 -42.09
C GLU A 99 4.32 7.71 -41.87
N TYR A 100 4.79 8.46 -42.85
CA TYR A 100 6.08 9.13 -42.90
C TYR A 100 6.16 10.18 -41.76
N VAL A 101 7.08 10.01 -40.82
CA VAL A 101 7.34 10.97 -39.73
C VAL A 101 8.50 11.87 -40.19
N PRO A 102 8.26 13.15 -40.50
CA PRO A 102 9.35 14.08 -40.83
C PRO A 102 10.07 14.56 -39.55
N ASN A 103 11.38 14.76 -39.69
CA ASN A 103 12.32 15.35 -38.75
C ASN A 103 12.37 14.71 -37.35
N GLN A 104 13.18 13.69 -37.25
CA GLN A 104 13.42 12.98 -36.00
C GLN A 104 14.57 13.65 -35.24
N ILE A 105 14.23 14.33 -34.14
CA ILE A 105 15.13 14.38 -33.00
C ILE A 105 15.53 12.94 -32.70
N THR A 106 16.83 12.67 -32.62
CA THR A 106 17.32 11.33 -32.32
C THR A 106 16.68 10.89 -31.00
N THR A 107 16.37 9.61 -30.89
CA THR A 107 15.73 9.07 -29.69
C THR A 107 16.51 9.39 -28.41
N PHE A 108 17.81 9.59 -28.53
CA PHE A 108 18.70 9.99 -27.45
C PHE A 108 18.45 11.46 -27.02
N GLU A 109 18.38 12.39 -27.97
CA GLU A 109 18.09 13.81 -27.69
C GLU A 109 16.72 13.99 -27.02
N TYR A 110 15.71 13.24 -27.48
CA TYR A 110 14.39 13.24 -26.84
C TYR A 110 14.47 12.86 -25.35
N ILE A 111 15.26 11.84 -24.98
CA ILE A 111 15.42 11.41 -23.60
C ILE A 111 16.14 12.47 -22.78
N VAL A 112 17.23 13.00 -23.30
CA VAL A 112 18.04 14.03 -22.60
C VAL A 112 17.18 15.26 -22.35
N LEU A 113 16.44 15.72 -23.35
CA LEU A 113 15.54 16.86 -23.22
C LEU A 113 14.40 16.59 -22.25
N LEU A 114 13.82 15.39 -22.26
CA LEU A 114 12.78 15.00 -21.33
C LEU A 114 13.28 14.98 -19.87
N ILE A 115 14.47 14.42 -19.63
CA ILE A 115 15.08 14.41 -18.29
C ILE A 115 15.33 15.84 -17.81
N PHE A 116 15.94 16.65 -18.65
CA PHE A 116 16.26 18.05 -18.32
C PHE A 116 14.99 18.86 -18.04
N PHE A 117 13.98 18.74 -18.89
CA PHE A 117 12.71 19.44 -18.75
C PHE A 117 11.99 19.03 -17.44
N MET A 118 11.88 17.72 -17.18
CA MET A 118 11.22 17.22 -15.97
C MET A 118 12.00 17.57 -14.70
N PHE A 119 13.34 17.59 -14.77
CA PHE A 119 14.18 18.04 -13.67
C PHE A 119 13.98 19.53 -13.36
N LEU A 120 13.89 20.36 -14.39
CA LEU A 120 13.65 21.80 -14.27
C LEU A 120 12.26 22.07 -13.65
N ILE A 121 11.23 21.38 -14.11
CA ILE A 121 9.89 21.45 -13.53
C ILE A 121 9.88 21.01 -12.07
N GLU A 122 10.59 19.93 -11.73
CA GLU A 122 10.67 19.45 -10.35
C GLU A 122 11.37 20.46 -9.43
N THR A 123 12.47 21.07 -9.88
CA THR A 123 13.19 22.08 -9.10
C THR A 123 12.36 23.35 -8.85
N ILE A 124 11.59 23.80 -9.85
CA ILE A 124 10.72 24.97 -9.73
C ILE A 124 9.49 24.70 -8.85
N SER A 125 8.88 23.51 -9.01
CA SER A 125 7.64 23.17 -8.31
C SER A 125 7.84 22.76 -6.85
N LYS A 126 9.04 22.26 -6.49
CA LYS A 126 9.34 21.72 -5.16
C LYS A 126 9.11 22.72 -4.02
N PRO A 127 9.63 23.96 -4.04
CA PRO A 127 9.39 24.93 -2.96
C PRO A 127 7.92 25.30 -2.83
N PHE A 128 7.19 25.39 -3.95
CA PHE A 128 5.76 25.66 -3.96
C PHE A 128 4.95 24.53 -3.30
N ILE A 129 5.31 23.27 -3.60
CA ILE A 129 4.66 22.08 -3.06
C ILE A 129 4.99 21.88 -1.56
N GLU A 130 6.24 22.20 -1.15
CA GLU A 130 6.65 22.08 0.26
C GLU A 130 5.87 23.02 1.16
N ASN A 131 5.53 24.23 0.67
CA ASN A 131 4.73 25.22 1.40
C ASN A 131 3.22 24.85 1.48
N PHE A 132 2.76 23.90 0.68
CA PHE A 132 1.36 23.48 0.66
C PHE A 132 1.11 22.42 1.74
N LYS A 133 0.98 22.85 3.01
CA LYS A 133 0.65 21.97 4.14
C LYS A 133 -0.86 21.93 4.33
N LEU A 134 -1.51 20.84 3.92
CA LEU A 134 -2.86 20.54 4.37
C LEU A 134 -2.78 19.94 5.77
N LYS A 135 -3.20 20.71 6.75
CA LYS A 135 -3.51 20.22 8.08
C LYS A 135 -5.04 20.23 8.22
N TYR A 136 -5.60 19.09 8.55
CA TYR A 136 -6.99 18.98 8.95
C TYR A 136 -7.13 19.39 10.41
N ASN A 137 -8.03 20.29 10.72
CA ASN A 137 -8.32 20.72 12.07
C ASN A 137 -9.60 20.05 12.57
N TRP A 138 -9.45 19.17 13.55
CA TRP A 138 -10.54 18.41 14.13
C TRP A 138 -10.82 18.90 15.53
N LEU A 139 -12.10 19.17 15.80
CA LEU A 139 -12.55 19.42 17.16
C LEU A 139 -12.79 18.08 17.84
N VAL A 140 -12.39 17.91 19.09
CA VAL A 140 -12.60 16.71 19.90
C VAL A 140 -13.21 17.08 21.24
N ASN A 141 -14.03 16.19 21.83
CA ASN A 141 -14.71 16.45 23.11
C ASN A 141 -13.73 16.68 24.25
N ASP A 142 -12.73 15.82 24.35
CA ASP A 142 -11.66 15.85 25.33
C ASP A 142 -10.37 15.32 24.68
N LYS A 143 -9.43 16.23 24.47
CA LYS A 143 -8.15 15.94 23.82
C LYS A 143 -7.32 14.92 24.59
N LYS A 144 -7.40 14.91 25.92
CA LYS A 144 -6.64 13.98 26.75
C LYS A 144 -7.17 12.55 26.55
N SER A 145 -8.47 12.35 26.73
CA SER A 145 -9.11 11.04 26.50
C SER A 145 -8.92 10.56 25.06
N PHE A 146 -9.02 11.47 24.08
CA PHE A 146 -8.78 11.15 22.68
C PHE A 146 -7.33 10.72 22.40
N ASN A 147 -6.33 11.40 22.98
CA ASN A 147 -4.93 11.01 22.84
C ASN A 147 -4.64 9.66 23.51
N ASP A 148 -5.20 9.40 24.70
CA ASP A 148 -5.07 8.11 25.38
C ASP A 148 -5.73 6.98 24.57
N PHE A 149 -6.84 7.28 23.93
CA PHE A 149 -7.51 6.38 23.01
C PHE A 149 -6.64 6.10 21.76
N ILE A 150 -6.08 7.13 21.13
CA ILE A 150 -5.15 6.99 20.00
C ILE A 150 -3.98 6.09 20.34
N LYS A 151 -3.35 6.30 21.50
CA LYS A 151 -2.25 5.44 21.99
C LYS A 151 -2.68 3.98 22.13
N ARG A 152 -3.83 3.72 22.76
CA ARG A 152 -4.38 2.36 22.93
C ARG A 152 -4.74 1.70 21.61
N SER A 153 -5.25 2.45 20.63
CA SER A 153 -5.57 1.94 19.30
C SER A 153 -4.33 1.63 18.44
N GLY A 154 -3.12 1.95 18.95
CA GLY A 154 -1.85 1.71 18.25
C GLY A 154 -1.67 2.55 16.98
N LEU A 155 -2.33 3.72 16.92
CA LEU A 155 -2.10 4.71 15.87
C LEU A 155 -0.73 5.37 16.07
N THR A 156 0.01 5.51 14.98
CA THR A 156 1.34 6.13 15.01
C THR A 156 1.26 7.63 14.75
N GLU A 157 2.25 8.39 15.21
CA GLU A 157 2.35 9.82 14.92
C GLU A 157 2.39 10.11 13.41
N LEU A 158 2.98 9.21 12.62
CA LEU A 158 3.03 9.32 11.16
C LEU A 158 1.64 9.24 10.52
N GLU A 159 0.73 8.41 11.06
CA GLU A 159 -0.65 8.31 10.59
C GLU A 159 -1.44 9.59 10.90
N LEU A 160 -1.03 10.33 11.93
CA LEU A 160 -1.72 11.52 12.44
C LEU A 160 -1.08 12.84 11.99
N ILE A 161 0.05 12.82 11.30
CA ILE A 161 0.87 14.00 10.97
C ILE A 161 0.10 15.13 10.27
N ASN A 162 -0.94 14.78 9.53
CA ASN A 162 -1.78 15.73 8.82
C ASN A 162 -3.05 16.14 9.60
N HIS A 163 -3.20 15.68 10.85
CA HIS A 163 -4.38 15.93 11.66
C HIS A 163 -4.02 16.71 12.91
N ASN A 164 -4.68 17.83 13.12
CA ASN A 164 -4.56 18.66 14.31
C ASN A 164 -5.86 18.53 15.13
N PHE A 165 -5.72 18.23 16.42
CA PHE A 165 -6.84 18.00 17.32
C PHE A 165 -6.93 19.13 18.34
N ILE A 166 -8.08 19.78 18.39
CA ILE A 166 -8.40 20.93 19.24
C ILE A 166 -9.46 20.49 20.25
N ASP A 167 -9.22 20.72 21.54
CA ASP A 167 -10.21 20.44 22.58
C ASP A 167 -11.39 21.40 22.45
N ILE A 168 -12.61 20.89 22.63
CA ILE A 168 -13.82 21.73 22.57
C ILE A 168 -13.84 22.76 23.72
N LYS A 169 -13.23 22.42 24.88
CA LYS A 169 -13.14 23.33 26.02
C LYS A 169 -12.22 24.51 25.70
N ASP A 170 -11.05 24.23 25.08
CA ASP A 170 -10.13 25.28 24.64
C ASP A 170 -10.77 26.14 23.54
N TYR A 171 -11.52 25.51 22.63
CA TYR A 171 -12.24 26.20 21.57
C TYR A 171 -13.32 27.14 22.15
N ARG A 172 -14.02 26.75 23.22
CA ARG A 172 -15.01 27.59 23.91
C ARG A 172 -14.37 28.74 24.69
N ALA A 173 -13.25 28.47 25.37
CA ALA A 173 -12.54 29.47 26.21
C ALA A 173 -11.93 30.61 25.38
N LEU A 174 -11.41 30.28 24.21
CA LEU A 174 -10.65 31.22 23.43
C LEU A 174 -11.50 32.25 22.68
N LYS A 175 -12.86 32.19 22.62
CA LYS A 175 -13.75 33.14 21.91
C LYS A 175 -13.16 33.78 20.61
N ILE A 176 -11.94 33.38 20.26
CA ILE A 176 -10.99 34.05 19.37
C ILE A 176 -11.00 33.44 17.96
N ILE A 177 -11.85 32.42 17.67
CA ILE A 177 -11.63 31.60 16.49
C ILE A 177 -12.71 31.72 15.41
N PRO A 178 -12.87 32.89 14.81
CA PRO A 178 -13.37 32.95 13.45
C PRO A 178 -12.34 32.57 12.39
N LYS A 179 -11.03 32.36 12.76
CA LYS A 179 -9.93 32.17 11.79
C LYS A 179 -9.45 30.75 11.53
N ILE A 180 -9.86 29.74 12.32
CA ILE A 180 -9.50 28.33 12.07
C ILE A 180 -10.62 27.67 11.32
N ASN A 181 -10.39 27.31 10.07
CA ASN A 181 -11.29 26.44 9.33
C ASN A 181 -11.28 25.04 9.96
N LEU A 182 -12.40 24.65 10.55
CA LEU A 182 -12.60 23.31 11.11
C LEU A 182 -13.10 22.36 10.03
N ASP A 183 -12.45 21.20 9.91
CA ASP A 183 -12.84 20.15 8.97
C ASP A 183 -13.95 19.25 9.51
N GLY A 184 -14.05 19.12 10.84
CA GLY A 184 -15.11 18.37 11.50
C GLY A 184 -14.97 18.25 13.01
N PHE A 185 -15.91 17.55 13.60
CA PHE A 185 -15.99 17.21 15.01
C PHE A 185 -15.96 15.70 15.19
N ILE A 186 -15.07 15.23 16.05
CA ILE A 186 -14.91 13.82 16.40
C ILE A 186 -15.40 13.61 17.83
N PHE A 187 -16.23 12.58 18.03
CA PHE A 187 -16.81 12.26 19.33
C PHE A 187 -16.89 10.75 19.57
N ASP A 188 -16.77 10.31 20.81
CA ASP A 188 -17.02 8.93 21.23
C ASP A 188 -18.44 8.77 21.78
N LYS A 189 -18.87 9.69 22.67
CA LYS A 189 -20.23 9.79 23.18
C LYS A 189 -20.71 11.22 22.98
N ILE A 190 -21.92 11.36 22.47
CA ILE A 190 -22.50 12.67 22.19
C ILE A 190 -22.96 13.29 23.52
N ASP A 191 -22.37 14.43 23.89
CA ASP A 191 -22.95 15.34 24.88
C ASP A 191 -23.91 16.31 24.15
N LEU A 192 -25.16 16.38 24.59
CA LEU A 192 -26.17 17.25 24.03
C LEU A 192 -25.77 18.73 24.07
N ASN A 193 -24.99 19.15 25.08
CA ASN A 193 -24.50 20.53 25.20
C ASN A 193 -23.43 20.84 24.15
N ASP A 194 -22.54 19.88 23.85
CA ASP A 194 -21.55 20.02 22.81
C ASP A 194 -22.19 20.09 21.43
N MET A 195 -23.24 19.31 21.20
CA MET A 195 -23.99 19.33 19.95
C MET A 195 -24.73 20.64 19.71
N LYS A 196 -25.33 21.23 20.76
CA LYS A 196 -25.98 22.54 20.68
C LYS A 196 -24.95 23.63 20.37
N PHE A 197 -23.80 23.62 21.04
CA PHE A 197 -22.72 24.59 20.82
C PHE A 197 -22.20 24.55 19.37
N ILE A 198 -21.95 23.38 18.82
CA ILE A 198 -21.45 23.21 17.44
C ILE A 198 -22.50 23.63 16.43
N LYS A 199 -23.79 23.34 16.69
CA LYS A 199 -24.89 23.71 15.80
C LYS A 199 -25.10 25.22 15.71
N ILE A 200 -24.87 25.95 16.81
CA ILE A 200 -24.99 27.42 16.85
C ILE A 200 -23.86 28.11 16.09
N ASN A 201 -22.61 27.62 16.25
CA ASN A 201 -21.43 28.32 15.76
C ASN A 201 -21.03 27.93 14.34
N ASN A 202 -21.39 26.70 13.87
CA ASN A 202 -20.98 26.20 12.55
C ASN A 202 -21.98 25.18 11.99
N LYS A 203 -22.90 25.62 11.13
CA LYS A 203 -23.96 24.79 10.59
C LYS A 203 -23.51 23.60 9.73
N ASN A 204 -22.30 23.63 9.16
CA ASN A 204 -21.82 22.66 8.15
C ASN A 204 -20.63 21.80 8.56
N ILE A 205 -20.27 21.75 9.86
CA ILE A 205 -19.16 20.88 10.31
C ILE A 205 -19.55 19.40 10.21
N LYS A 206 -18.66 18.59 9.62
CA LYS A 206 -18.81 17.13 9.58
C LYS A 206 -18.72 16.57 11.00
N LYS A 207 -19.70 15.75 11.38
CA LYS A 207 -19.75 15.07 12.68
C LYS A 207 -19.43 13.61 12.44
N LEU A 208 -18.41 13.08 13.13
CA LEU A 208 -17.94 11.71 12.96
C LEU A 208 -17.72 11.06 14.33
N GLU A 209 -18.19 9.84 14.49
CA GLU A 209 -17.72 9.01 15.59
C GLU A 209 -16.24 8.68 15.38
N THR A 210 -15.50 8.48 16.47
CA THR A 210 -14.05 8.20 16.41
C THR A 210 -13.75 7.02 15.53
N ILE A 211 -14.55 5.95 15.58
CA ILE A 211 -14.35 4.77 14.73
C ILE A 211 -14.56 5.10 13.23
N ASP A 212 -15.58 5.88 12.90
CA ASP A 212 -15.88 6.26 11.51
C ASP A 212 -14.81 7.22 10.97
N TRP A 213 -14.26 8.08 11.86
CA TRP A 213 -13.14 8.94 11.54
C TRP A 213 -11.88 8.12 11.22
N ILE A 214 -11.52 7.14 12.06
CA ILE A 214 -10.36 6.27 11.83
C ILE A 214 -10.55 5.46 10.55
N GLU A 215 -11.72 4.87 10.36
CA GLU A 215 -12.04 4.12 9.14
C GLU A 215 -11.87 4.98 7.89
N LYS A 216 -12.37 6.21 7.93
CA LYS A 216 -12.41 7.10 6.78
C LYS A 216 -11.07 7.74 6.44
N TYR A 217 -10.29 8.14 7.45
CA TYR A 217 -9.08 8.95 7.25
C TYR A 217 -7.80 8.14 7.45
N ILE A 218 -7.82 7.11 8.30
CA ILE A 218 -6.66 6.26 8.60
C ILE A 218 -6.72 4.93 7.83
N ASN A 219 -7.92 4.52 7.36
CA ASN A 219 -8.14 3.26 6.65
C ASN A 219 -7.82 2.01 7.48
N ARG A 220 -8.24 2.02 8.74
CA ARG A 220 -8.12 0.94 9.73
C ARG A 220 -9.42 0.77 10.50
N LEU A 221 -9.59 -0.39 11.12
CA LEU A 221 -10.67 -0.67 12.06
C LEU A 221 -10.07 -1.24 13.36
N PRO A 222 -9.74 -0.41 14.37
CA PRO A 222 -9.18 -0.88 15.62
C PRO A 222 -10.14 -1.83 16.34
N VAL A 223 -9.61 -2.99 16.75
CA VAL A 223 -10.39 -4.09 17.34
C VAL A 223 -11.11 -3.63 18.62
N ASP A 224 -10.44 -2.83 19.46
CA ASP A 224 -10.97 -2.36 20.73
C ASP A 224 -12.26 -1.53 20.58
N LEU A 225 -12.39 -0.82 19.46
CA LEU A 225 -13.60 -0.05 19.17
C LEU A 225 -14.76 -0.90 18.67
N LEU A 226 -14.41 -1.95 17.91
CA LEU A 226 -15.43 -2.84 17.34
C LEU A 226 -16.12 -3.70 18.40
N ILE A 227 -15.42 -4.02 19.49
CA ILE A 227 -16.00 -4.80 20.61
C ILE A 227 -17.13 -4.03 21.27
N ASN A 228 -16.99 -2.72 21.42
CA ASN A 228 -17.95 -1.86 22.11
C ASN A 228 -19.17 -1.52 21.22
N LYS A 229 -19.06 -1.67 19.91
CA LYS A 229 -20.20 -1.56 18.99
C LYS A 229 -20.83 -2.96 18.84
N LYS A 230 -22.08 -3.11 19.34
CA LYS A 230 -22.95 -4.27 18.98
C LYS A 230 -23.27 -4.18 17.49
N GLU A 231 -22.32 -4.53 16.62
CA GLU A 231 -22.60 -4.67 15.20
C GLU A 231 -23.24 -6.04 14.95
N ASP A 232 -24.58 -6.11 15.05
CA ASP A 232 -25.38 -7.32 14.85
C ASP A 232 -25.36 -7.89 13.42
N ASN A 233 -24.62 -7.27 12.48
CA ASN A 233 -24.70 -7.60 11.06
C ASN A 233 -23.35 -7.95 10.41
N LYS A 234 -22.44 -8.62 11.13
CA LYS A 234 -21.08 -8.92 10.66
C LYS A 234 -21.03 -9.83 9.42
N SER A 235 -21.99 -10.75 9.29
CA SER A 235 -22.13 -11.62 8.11
C SER A 235 -22.65 -10.91 6.86
N ASN A 236 -23.43 -9.85 7.02
CA ASN A 236 -24.08 -9.15 5.89
C ASN A 236 -23.11 -8.46 4.93
N TYR A 237 -21.91 -8.06 5.40
CA TYR A 237 -20.91 -7.42 4.53
C TYR A 237 -20.39 -8.35 3.44
N ILE A 238 -20.22 -9.63 3.77
CA ILE A 238 -19.71 -10.64 2.82
C ILE A 238 -20.81 -11.13 1.90
N TYR A 239 -22.01 -11.36 2.43
CA TYR A 239 -23.15 -11.81 1.61
C TYR A 239 -23.47 -10.83 0.50
N LYS A 240 -23.50 -9.52 0.78
CA LYS A 240 -23.75 -8.48 -0.21
C LYS A 240 -22.70 -8.41 -1.34
N LYS A 241 -21.50 -8.97 -1.13
CA LYS A 241 -20.39 -8.93 -2.08
C LYS A 241 -20.03 -10.29 -2.69
N LYS A 242 -20.87 -11.32 -2.49
CA LYS A 242 -20.60 -12.70 -2.94
C LYS A 242 -20.24 -12.79 -4.43
N LEU A 243 -20.96 -12.08 -5.30
CA LEU A 243 -20.69 -12.05 -6.73
C LEU A 243 -19.33 -11.43 -7.04
N LEU A 244 -18.99 -10.32 -6.39
CA LEU A 244 -17.69 -9.65 -6.58
C LEU A 244 -16.53 -10.57 -6.15
N TYR A 245 -16.66 -11.29 -5.04
CA TYR A 245 -15.65 -12.28 -4.62
C TYR A 245 -15.53 -13.43 -5.62
N LYS A 246 -16.63 -13.91 -6.22
CA LYS A 246 -16.59 -14.97 -7.24
C LYS A 246 -15.84 -14.50 -8.49
N VAL A 247 -16.12 -13.28 -8.98
CA VAL A 247 -15.39 -12.68 -10.11
C VAL A 247 -13.91 -12.51 -9.78
N LYS A 248 -13.60 -11.95 -8.61
CA LYS A 248 -12.23 -11.79 -8.11
C LYS A 248 -11.46 -13.11 -8.14
N TYR A 249 -11.97 -14.15 -7.48
CA TYR A 249 -11.24 -15.42 -7.35
C TYR A 249 -11.02 -16.11 -8.70
N ASN A 250 -11.94 -15.98 -9.65
CA ASN A 250 -11.76 -16.57 -10.98
C ASN A 250 -10.75 -15.77 -11.82
N SER A 251 -10.79 -14.44 -11.78
CA SER A 251 -9.80 -13.60 -12.47
C SER A 251 -8.40 -13.78 -11.89
N GLU A 252 -8.29 -13.91 -10.56
CA GLU A 252 -7.00 -14.14 -9.89
C GLU A 252 -6.38 -15.49 -10.24
N LYS A 253 -7.17 -16.56 -10.45
CA LYS A 253 -6.66 -17.86 -10.92
C LYS A 253 -5.98 -17.72 -12.28
N LEU A 254 -6.66 -17.05 -13.24
CA LEU A 254 -6.09 -16.82 -14.56
C LEU A 254 -4.83 -15.97 -14.49
N LEU A 255 -4.87 -14.87 -13.72
CA LEU A 255 -3.73 -13.97 -13.54
C LEU A 255 -2.55 -14.71 -12.87
N SER A 256 -2.82 -15.53 -11.86
CA SER A 256 -1.79 -16.32 -11.18
C SER A 256 -1.15 -17.35 -12.10
N PHE A 257 -1.93 -17.97 -12.98
CA PHE A 257 -1.40 -18.88 -14.00
C PHE A 257 -0.45 -18.16 -14.96
N LEU A 258 -0.84 -16.97 -15.45
CA LEU A 258 0.00 -16.18 -16.34
C LEU A 258 1.29 -15.71 -15.63
N ILE A 259 1.18 -15.23 -14.39
CA ILE A 259 2.35 -14.81 -13.60
C ILE A 259 3.29 -16.00 -13.37
N LEU A 260 2.75 -17.17 -13.03
CA LEU A 260 3.55 -18.38 -12.83
C LEU A 260 4.29 -18.79 -14.10
N LEU A 261 3.61 -18.77 -15.25
CA LEU A 261 4.22 -19.09 -16.54
C LEU A 261 5.38 -18.13 -16.88
N ILE A 262 5.17 -16.82 -16.72
CA ILE A 262 6.20 -15.80 -16.99
C ILE A 262 7.36 -15.91 -16.01
N SER A 263 7.08 -16.24 -14.74
CA SER A 263 8.12 -16.37 -13.72
C SER A 263 8.83 -17.72 -13.69
N LEU A 264 8.38 -18.70 -14.48
CA LEU A 264 8.94 -20.05 -14.50
C LEU A 264 10.47 -20.09 -14.73
N PRO A 265 11.05 -19.35 -15.70
CA PRO A 265 12.51 -19.33 -15.86
C PRO A 265 13.24 -18.85 -14.61
N VAL A 266 12.70 -17.82 -13.93
CA VAL A 266 13.28 -17.27 -12.70
C VAL A 266 13.20 -18.30 -11.57
N VAL A 267 12.09 -18.99 -11.42
CA VAL A 267 11.90 -20.06 -10.43
C VAL A 267 12.86 -21.21 -10.68
N LEU A 268 13.07 -21.61 -11.95
CA LEU A 268 14.01 -22.67 -12.31
C LEU A 268 15.46 -22.29 -11.96
N ILE A 269 15.88 -21.09 -12.33
CA ILE A 269 17.23 -20.59 -11.98
C ILE A 269 17.41 -20.54 -10.46
N ALA A 270 16.44 -19.99 -9.72
CA ALA A 270 16.46 -19.96 -8.27
C ALA A 270 16.54 -21.38 -7.67
N SER A 271 15.83 -22.33 -8.25
CA SER A 271 15.84 -23.75 -7.83
C SER A 271 17.20 -24.39 -7.99
N ILE A 272 17.88 -24.14 -9.11
CA ILE A 272 19.25 -24.61 -9.36
C ILE A 272 20.21 -23.99 -8.33
N LEU A 273 20.13 -22.68 -8.08
CA LEU A 273 20.98 -21.99 -7.11
C LEU A 273 20.79 -22.53 -5.69
N ILE A 274 19.55 -22.79 -5.25
CA ILE A 274 19.27 -23.40 -3.95
C ILE A 274 19.87 -24.79 -3.84
N TYR A 275 19.75 -25.61 -4.89
CA TYR A 275 20.31 -26.95 -4.90
C TYR A 275 21.86 -26.95 -4.86
N LEU A 276 22.48 -26.00 -5.58
CA LEU A 276 23.96 -25.88 -5.59
C LEU A 276 24.53 -25.38 -4.25
N GLU A 277 23.73 -24.62 -3.46
CA GLU A 277 24.21 -24.07 -2.17
C GLU A 277 24.45 -25.17 -1.12
N ASP A 278 23.53 -26.16 -1.00
CA ASP A 278 23.60 -27.17 0.05
C ASP A 278 23.04 -28.56 -0.34
N LYS A 279 22.73 -28.77 -1.62
CA LYS A 279 22.19 -30.02 -2.20
C LYS A 279 20.89 -30.53 -1.54
N GLY A 280 20.21 -29.67 -0.78
CA GLY A 280 18.97 -30.02 -0.07
C GLY A 280 17.70 -29.80 -0.89
N PRO A 281 16.51 -30.01 -0.29
CA PRO A 281 15.23 -29.85 -0.97
C PRO A 281 15.03 -28.42 -1.45
N ILE A 282 14.53 -28.25 -2.68
CA ILE A 282 14.30 -26.94 -3.31
C ILE A 282 13.07 -26.26 -2.74
N LEU A 283 12.02 -27.02 -2.50
CA LEU A 283 10.74 -26.52 -2.01
C LEU A 283 10.58 -26.78 -0.51
N TYR A 284 10.06 -25.78 0.15
CA TYR A 284 9.61 -25.85 1.54
C TYR A 284 8.08 -25.83 1.59
N LYS A 285 7.49 -26.81 2.26
CA LYS A 285 6.05 -26.99 2.44
C LYS A 285 5.67 -26.58 3.85
N GLN A 286 4.61 -25.77 3.99
CA GLN A 286 4.16 -25.31 5.30
C GLN A 286 2.63 -25.28 5.40
N LYS A 287 2.09 -25.77 6.53
CA LYS A 287 0.68 -25.72 6.85
C LYS A 287 0.27 -24.29 7.26
N ARG A 288 -0.85 -23.81 6.73
CA ARG A 288 -1.41 -22.50 6.99
C ARG A 288 -2.91 -22.57 7.23
N THR A 289 -3.47 -21.56 7.92
CA THR A 289 -4.93 -21.44 8.11
C THR A 289 -5.54 -20.71 6.93
N GLY A 290 -6.53 -21.30 6.31
CA GLY A 290 -7.26 -20.79 5.16
C GLY A 290 -8.65 -20.26 5.51
N ILE A 291 -9.50 -20.17 4.47
CA ILE A 291 -10.89 -19.73 4.62
C ILE A 291 -11.65 -20.61 5.61
N TYR A 292 -12.47 -20.00 6.45
CA TYR A 292 -13.24 -20.65 7.52
C TYR A 292 -12.39 -21.46 8.51
N GLY A 293 -11.11 -21.10 8.69
CA GLY A 293 -10.20 -21.79 9.58
C GLY A 293 -9.69 -23.14 9.07
N LYS A 294 -10.02 -23.55 7.82
CA LYS A 294 -9.58 -24.80 7.23
C LYS A 294 -8.09 -24.75 6.90
N PRO A 295 -7.29 -25.71 7.37
CA PRO A 295 -5.87 -25.72 7.07
C PRO A 295 -5.60 -26.13 5.61
N PHE A 296 -4.57 -25.52 4.99
CA PHE A 296 -4.07 -25.88 3.67
C PHE A 296 -2.54 -25.80 3.65
N TYR A 297 -1.90 -26.21 2.57
CA TYR A 297 -0.46 -26.17 2.43
C TYR A 297 -0.03 -25.11 1.43
N ILE A 298 0.96 -24.28 1.83
CA ILE A 298 1.68 -23.41 0.93
C ILE A 298 3.03 -24.01 0.57
N TYR A 299 3.50 -23.69 -0.63
CA TYR A 299 4.82 -24.06 -1.12
C TYR A 299 5.65 -22.79 -1.34
N LYS A 300 6.90 -22.82 -0.90
CA LYS A 300 7.87 -21.73 -1.10
C LYS A 300 9.17 -22.30 -1.61
N LEU A 301 10.00 -21.50 -2.29
CA LEU A 301 11.39 -21.86 -2.47
C LEU A 301 12.07 -21.79 -1.11
N ARG A 302 12.92 -22.78 -0.84
CA ARG A 302 13.66 -22.82 0.42
C ARG A 302 14.64 -21.65 0.50
N SER A 303 14.55 -20.89 1.55
CA SER A 303 15.37 -19.72 1.85
C SER A 303 16.08 -19.80 3.21
N MET A 304 15.94 -20.93 3.91
CA MET A 304 16.59 -21.22 5.19
C MET A 304 17.34 -22.54 5.11
N ASN A 305 18.31 -22.73 6.03
CA ASN A 305 19.04 -23.98 6.18
C ASN A 305 18.08 -25.15 6.43
N ILE A 306 18.52 -26.38 6.08
CA ILE A 306 17.70 -27.59 6.18
C ILE A 306 17.16 -27.76 7.61
N ASN A 307 17.97 -27.51 8.60
CA ASN A 307 17.67 -27.73 10.02
C ASN A 307 17.08 -26.48 10.72
N ALA A 308 16.55 -25.52 9.95
CA ALA A 308 16.08 -24.22 10.48
C ALA A 308 14.97 -24.30 11.55
N GLU A 309 14.21 -25.39 11.60
CA GLU A 309 13.10 -25.61 12.55
C GLU A 309 13.35 -26.70 13.61
N GLU A 310 14.56 -27.30 13.70
CA GLU A 310 14.89 -28.30 14.71
C GLU A 310 14.69 -27.80 16.15
N ALA A 311 15.02 -26.53 16.41
CA ALA A 311 14.79 -25.88 17.69
C ALA A 311 13.32 -25.40 17.93
N GLY A 312 12.39 -25.90 17.09
CA GLY A 312 10.98 -25.54 17.16
C GLY A 312 10.58 -24.36 16.26
N ILE A 313 9.26 -24.13 16.24
CA ILE A 313 8.64 -23.10 15.41
C ILE A 313 8.88 -21.71 16.00
N LYS A 314 9.55 -20.83 15.23
CA LYS A 314 9.81 -19.44 15.63
C LYS A 314 9.45 -18.49 14.48
N TRP A 315 8.96 -17.30 14.81
CA TRP A 315 8.87 -16.20 13.85
C TRP A 315 10.27 -15.84 13.35
N SER A 316 10.37 -15.42 12.10
CA SER A 316 11.62 -14.89 11.57
C SER A 316 11.97 -13.58 12.29
N SER A 317 13.24 -13.43 12.65
CA SER A 317 13.78 -12.21 13.27
C SER A 317 14.60 -11.40 12.26
N ILE A 318 14.97 -10.19 12.68
CA ILE A 318 15.96 -9.37 11.99
C ILE A 318 17.30 -10.13 12.01
N ASN A 319 17.98 -10.19 10.87
CA ASN A 319 19.26 -10.91 10.73
C ASN A 319 19.20 -12.39 11.14
N ASP A 320 18.11 -13.06 10.81
CA ASP A 320 17.91 -14.47 11.15
C ASP A 320 19.03 -15.35 10.56
N LYS A 321 19.86 -15.90 11.45
CA LYS A 321 21.04 -16.74 11.08
C LYS A 321 20.65 -18.02 10.32
N ARG A 322 19.38 -18.41 10.34
CA ARG A 322 18.88 -19.57 9.60
C ARG A 322 18.75 -19.31 8.09
N VAL A 323 18.76 -18.05 7.67
CA VAL A 323 18.59 -17.67 6.26
C VAL A 323 19.90 -17.86 5.51
N THR A 324 19.87 -18.63 4.39
CA THR A 324 21.01 -18.87 3.52
C THR A 324 21.41 -17.61 2.73
N LYS A 325 22.59 -17.60 2.10
CA LYS A 325 23.02 -16.45 1.28
C LYS A 325 22.07 -16.22 0.10
N ILE A 326 21.75 -17.29 -0.62
CA ILE A 326 20.78 -17.24 -1.73
C ILE A 326 19.39 -16.92 -1.19
N GLY A 327 18.98 -17.53 -0.08
CA GLY A 327 17.71 -17.27 0.59
C GLY A 327 17.50 -15.81 0.95
N ARG A 328 18.55 -15.08 1.32
CA ARG A 328 18.47 -13.63 1.59
C ARG A 328 18.06 -12.85 0.35
N PHE A 329 18.67 -13.16 -0.80
CA PHE A 329 18.29 -12.54 -2.07
C PHE A 329 16.85 -12.89 -2.47
N LEU A 330 16.46 -14.17 -2.37
CA LEU A 330 15.11 -14.64 -2.71
C LEU A 330 14.04 -13.96 -1.87
N ARG A 331 14.26 -13.81 -0.57
CA ARG A 331 13.35 -13.09 0.34
C ARG A 331 13.26 -11.61 0.02
N ALA A 332 14.39 -10.95 -0.24
CA ALA A 332 14.41 -9.53 -0.58
C ALA A 332 13.64 -9.23 -1.87
N THR A 333 13.62 -10.16 -2.82
CA THR A 333 12.94 -10.05 -4.12
C THR A 333 11.55 -10.71 -4.15
N ARG A 334 11.15 -11.38 -3.06
CA ARG A 334 9.90 -12.17 -2.96
C ARG A 334 9.81 -13.34 -3.97
N ILE A 335 10.90 -13.72 -4.60
CA ILE A 335 10.94 -14.85 -5.54
C ILE A 335 10.63 -16.16 -4.81
N ASP A 336 11.01 -16.27 -3.53
CA ASP A 336 10.70 -17.44 -2.68
C ASP A 336 9.19 -17.70 -2.53
N GLU A 337 8.35 -16.69 -2.70
CA GLU A 337 6.90 -16.80 -2.56
C GLU A 337 6.16 -17.15 -3.88
N LEU A 338 6.85 -17.13 -5.04
CA LEU A 338 6.22 -17.42 -6.34
C LEU A 338 5.53 -18.79 -6.42
N PRO A 339 6.06 -19.89 -5.83
CA PRO A 339 5.34 -21.18 -5.84
C PRO A 339 3.97 -21.15 -5.15
N GLN A 340 3.68 -20.17 -4.29
CA GLN A 340 2.35 -20.02 -3.67
C GLN A 340 1.25 -19.68 -4.69
N LEU A 341 1.61 -19.20 -5.90
CA LEU A 341 0.65 -18.98 -6.98
C LEU A 341 -0.11 -20.28 -7.33
N VAL A 342 0.49 -21.44 -7.14
CA VAL A 342 -0.19 -22.74 -7.27
C VAL A 342 -1.37 -22.85 -6.30
N SER A 343 -1.21 -22.38 -5.05
CA SER A 343 -2.32 -22.38 -4.07
C SER A 343 -3.45 -21.42 -4.46
N VAL A 344 -3.15 -20.33 -5.19
CA VAL A 344 -4.18 -19.43 -5.76
C VAL A 344 -4.93 -20.13 -6.91
N ILE A 345 -4.19 -20.77 -7.81
CA ILE A 345 -4.78 -21.53 -8.94
C ILE A 345 -5.69 -22.64 -8.42
N ASN A 346 -5.27 -23.38 -7.41
CA ASN A 346 -6.07 -24.42 -6.75
C ASN A 346 -7.30 -23.85 -6.01
N GLY A 347 -7.26 -22.56 -5.68
CA GLY A 347 -8.37 -21.89 -4.99
C GLY A 347 -8.30 -21.90 -3.47
N ASP A 348 -7.19 -22.35 -2.88
CA ASP A 348 -6.94 -22.29 -1.42
C ASP A 348 -6.60 -20.88 -0.95
N MET A 349 -5.97 -20.10 -1.82
CA MET A 349 -5.58 -18.71 -1.59
C MET A 349 -6.19 -17.75 -2.63
N SER A 350 -5.95 -16.49 -2.41
CA SER A 350 -6.21 -15.33 -3.26
C SER A 350 -4.89 -14.59 -3.50
N LEU A 351 -4.77 -13.80 -4.56
CA LEU A 351 -3.63 -12.89 -4.70
C LEU A 351 -3.63 -11.82 -3.61
N ILE A 352 -4.83 -11.31 -3.27
CA ILE A 352 -4.99 -10.26 -2.27
C ILE A 352 -5.97 -10.71 -1.19
N GLY A 353 -5.53 -10.64 0.06
CA GLY A 353 -6.30 -11.03 1.25
C GLY A 353 -5.46 -10.93 2.52
N PRO A 354 -6.03 -11.27 3.69
CA PRO A 354 -5.26 -11.39 4.93
C PRO A 354 -4.13 -12.43 4.78
N ARG A 355 -2.92 -12.11 5.28
CA ARG A 355 -1.80 -13.07 5.20
C ARG A 355 -2.10 -14.31 6.04
N PRO A 356 -1.98 -15.55 5.49
CA PRO A 356 -2.24 -16.75 6.26
C PRO A 356 -1.16 -17.01 7.31
N GLU A 357 -1.56 -17.25 8.54
CA GLU A 357 -0.66 -17.61 9.62
C GLU A 357 -0.58 -19.13 9.82
N ARG A 358 0.37 -19.60 10.62
CA ARG A 358 0.48 -21.02 11.03
C ARG A 358 -0.65 -21.33 12.01
N PRO A 359 -1.31 -22.53 11.92
CA PRO A 359 -2.40 -22.87 12.84
C PRO A 359 -2.01 -22.83 14.32
N GLU A 360 -0.74 -23.05 14.64
CA GLU A 360 -0.21 -22.99 16.01
C GLU A 360 -0.21 -21.57 16.56
N TYR A 361 0.09 -20.58 15.72
CA TYR A 361 0.02 -19.17 16.08
C TYR A 361 -1.42 -18.66 16.10
N ASP A 362 -2.23 -19.03 15.10
CA ASP A 362 -3.63 -18.62 15.01
C ASP A 362 -4.41 -19.01 16.25
N ARG A 363 -4.24 -20.26 16.75
CA ARG A 363 -4.90 -20.72 17.99
C ARG A 363 -4.53 -19.88 19.23
N LYS A 364 -3.30 -19.37 19.30
CA LYS A 364 -2.87 -18.48 20.39
C LYS A 364 -3.45 -17.08 20.23
N LEU A 365 -3.39 -16.55 18.99
CA LEU A 365 -3.89 -15.22 18.67
C LEU A 365 -5.42 -15.11 18.81
N GLU A 366 -6.16 -16.16 18.47
CA GLU A 366 -7.62 -16.20 18.66
C GLU A 366 -8.05 -16.14 20.14
N LYS A 367 -7.24 -16.70 21.05
CA LYS A 367 -7.52 -16.62 22.48
C LYS A 367 -7.27 -15.24 23.07
N GLU A 368 -6.27 -14.54 22.55
CA GLU A 368 -5.80 -13.26 23.10
C GLU A 368 -6.42 -12.04 22.39
N ILE A 369 -6.75 -12.17 21.11
CA ILE A 369 -7.21 -11.04 20.28
C ILE A 369 -8.68 -11.26 19.90
N PRO A 370 -9.60 -10.46 20.44
CA PRO A 370 -11.00 -10.51 20.03
C PRO A 370 -11.17 -10.29 18.52
N LEU A 371 -12.17 -10.94 17.93
CA LEU A 371 -12.49 -10.84 16.50
C LEU A 371 -11.39 -11.33 15.55
N TYR A 372 -10.34 -12.00 16.05
CA TYR A 372 -9.25 -12.49 15.22
C TYR A 372 -9.71 -13.44 14.13
N ASN A 373 -10.69 -14.29 14.41
CA ASN A 373 -11.27 -15.25 13.48
C ASN A 373 -12.02 -14.62 12.28
N PHE A 374 -12.34 -13.30 12.35
CA PHE A 374 -12.97 -12.61 11.22
C PHE A 374 -12.11 -12.58 9.97
N ARG A 375 -10.79 -12.68 10.11
CA ARG A 375 -9.87 -12.74 8.97
C ARG A 375 -10.05 -14.00 8.11
N TYR A 376 -10.66 -15.06 8.65
CA TYR A 376 -10.95 -16.31 7.91
C TYR A 376 -12.26 -16.29 7.12
N LEU A 377 -13.02 -15.22 7.19
CA LEU A 377 -14.27 -15.07 6.44
C LEU A 377 -14.04 -14.97 4.92
N ILE A 378 -12.83 -14.66 4.51
CA ILE A 378 -12.40 -14.59 3.10
C ILE A 378 -11.14 -15.43 2.91
N LYS A 379 -10.78 -15.71 1.64
CA LYS A 379 -9.54 -16.43 1.35
C LYS A 379 -8.31 -15.62 1.77
N PRO A 380 -7.29 -16.28 2.36
CA PRO A 380 -6.02 -15.64 2.65
C PRO A 380 -5.32 -15.20 1.37
N GLY A 381 -4.49 -14.16 1.45
CA GLY A 381 -3.82 -13.55 0.32
C GLY A 381 -2.31 -13.72 0.32
N LEU A 382 -1.73 -13.73 -0.89
CA LEU A 382 -0.29 -13.61 -1.10
C LEU A 382 0.18 -12.22 -0.68
N SER A 383 -0.57 -11.18 -1.05
CA SER A 383 -0.48 -9.82 -0.55
C SER A 383 -1.77 -9.40 0.16
N GLY A 384 -1.78 -8.26 0.86
CA GLY A 384 -2.95 -7.77 1.57
C GLY A 384 -2.79 -6.36 2.12
N TRP A 385 -3.92 -5.76 2.56
CA TRP A 385 -3.93 -4.39 3.06
C TRP A 385 -3.03 -4.19 4.28
N ALA A 386 -2.98 -5.16 5.20
CA ALA A 386 -2.05 -5.14 6.31
C ALA A 386 -0.59 -5.20 5.84
N GLN A 387 -0.26 -6.09 4.90
CA GLN A 387 1.10 -6.29 4.40
C GLN A 387 1.68 -5.04 3.72
N VAL A 388 0.85 -4.26 3.01
CA VAL A 388 1.31 -3.07 2.27
C VAL A 388 1.30 -1.77 3.10
N ASN A 389 0.70 -1.77 4.30
CA ASN A 389 0.60 -0.57 5.14
C ASN A 389 1.29 -0.71 6.50
N TYR A 390 1.60 -1.93 6.93
CA TYR A 390 2.21 -2.19 8.22
C TYR A 390 3.54 -2.94 8.05
N PRO A 391 4.63 -2.48 8.68
CA PRO A 391 5.92 -3.15 8.61
C PRO A 391 5.86 -4.54 9.24
N TYR A 392 6.87 -5.34 8.98
CA TYR A 392 7.00 -6.65 9.59
C TYR A 392 7.07 -6.52 11.12
N GLY A 393 6.25 -7.29 11.81
CA GLY A 393 6.22 -7.39 13.27
C GLY A 393 5.84 -8.81 13.68
N ALA A 394 6.37 -9.28 14.80
CA ALA A 394 6.27 -10.67 15.28
C ALA A 394 5.80 -10.72 16.75
N SER A 395 5.01 -9.76 17.20
CA SER A 395 4.41 -9.70 18.54
C SER A 395 2.88 -9.82 18.48
N PHE A 396 2.25 -10.05 19.63
CA PHE A 396 0.79 -10.01 19.77
C PHE A 396 0.22 -8.63 19.42
N GLU A 397 0.90 -7.57 19.84
CA GLU A 397 0.51 -6.19 19.49
C GLU A 397 0.58 -5.94 17.99
N ASP A 398 1.60 -6.46 17.29
CA ASP A 398 1.68 -6.38 15.84
C ASP A 398 0.56 -7.15 15.17
N ALA A 399 0.21 -8.34 15.67
CA ALA A 399 -0.89 -9.14 15.17
C ALA A 399 -2.23 -8.40 15.31
N LYS A 400 -2.47 -7.72 16.44
CA LYS A 400 -3.65 -6.89 16.70
C LYS A 400 -3.72 -5.69 15.74
N LYS A 401 -2.58 -5.02 15.51
CA LYS A 401 -2.49 -3.91 14.55
C LYS A 401 -2.76 -4.39 13.13
N LYS A 402 -2.15 -5.50 12.71
CA LYS A 402 -2.41 -6.12 11.39
C LYS A 402 -3.88 -6.49 11.20
N LEU A 403 -4.50 -7.05 12.24
CA LEU A 403 -5.94 -7.37 12.23
C LEU A 403 -6.79 -6.13 11.93
N SER A 404 -6.44 -4.96 12.46
CA SER A 404 -7.18 -3.73 12.20
C SER A 404 -7.20 -3.33 10.72
N TYR A 405 -6.12 -3.62 9.98
CA TYR A 405 -6.06 -3.43 8.53
C TYR A 405 -6.82 -4.52 7.78
N ASP A 406 -6.71 -5.79 8.24
CA ASP A 406 -7.44 -6.90 7.64
C ASP A 406 -8.96 -6.71 7.75
N LEU A 407 -9.45 -6.27 8.92
CA LEU A 407 -10.87 -5.96 9.14
C LEU A 407 -11.36 -4.81 8.25
N PHE A 408 -10.54 -3.76 8.10
CA PHE A 408 -10.84 -2.68 7.17
C PHE A 408 -10.99 -3.19 5.73
N TYR A 409 -10.07 -4.02 5.27
CA TYR A 409 -10.11 -4.61 3.94
C TYR A 409 -11.37 -5.48 3.73
N ILE A 410 -11.70 -6.34 4.68
CA ILE A 410 -12.89 -7.21 4.62
C ILE A 410 -14.16 -6.37 4.53
N LYS A 411 -14.29 -5.34 5.36
CA LYS A 411 -15.45 -4.44 5.37
C LYS A 411 -15.55 -3.60 4.10
N ASN A 412 -14.44 -3.03 3.66
CA ASN A 412 -14.38 -2.05 2.57
C ASN A 412 -13.90 -2.65 1.24
N PHE A 413 -13.99 -3.97 1.07
CA PHE A 413 -13.61 -4.65 -0.16
C PHE A 413 -14.21 -3.97 -1.40
N SER A 414 -13.36 -3.67 -2.38
CA SER A 414 -13.72 -3.13 -3.69
C SER A 414 -12.61 -3.40 -4.70
N ILE A 415 -12.95 -3.48 -5.99
CA ILE A 415 -11.97 -3.67 -7.08
C ILE A 415 -10.90 -2.56 -7.06
N ILE A 416 -11.28 -1.35 -6.70
CA ILE A 416 -10.36 -0.22 -6.59
C ILE A 416 -9.34 -0.45 -5.45
N LEU A 417 -9.79 -0.94 -4.30
CA LEU A 417 -8.91 -1.26 -3.17
C LEU A 417 -7.94 -2.38 -3.55
N GLU A 418 -8.40 -3.40 -4.28
CA GLU A 418 -7.55 -4.45 -4.86
C GLU A 418 -6.43 -3.88 -5.72
N PHE A 419 -6.78 -3.00 -6.65
CA PHE A 419 -5.81 -2.35 -7.53
C PHE A 419 -4.79 -1.52 -6.75
N ILE A 420 -5.24 -0.79 -5.73
CA ILE A 420 -4.33 -0.03 -4.84
C ILE A 420 -3.36 -0.97 -4.11
N ILE A 421 -3.85 -2.11 -3.59
CA ILE A 421 -3.01 -3.10 -2.91
C ILE A 421 -1.99 -3.67 -3.89
N LEU A 422 -2.40 -4.03 -5.10
CA LEU A 422 -1.51 -4.54 -6.14
C LEU A 422 -0.37 -3.55 -6.44
N ILE A 423 -0.70 -2.29 -6.71
CA ILE A 423 0.31 -1.26 -6.98
C ILE A 423 1.26 -1.06 -5.79
N LYS A 424 0.73 -1.01 -4.56
CA LYS A 424 1.55 -0.92 -3.36
C LYS A 424 2.46 -2.15 -3.19
N THR A 425 1.97 -3.35 -3.50
CA THR A 425 2.74 -4.60 -3.46
C THR A 425 3.92 -4.54 -4.44
N ILE A 426 3.65 -4.17 -5.69
CA ILE A 426 4.71 -4.00 -6.71
C ILE A 426 5.76 -2.99 -6.23
N LYS A 427 5.31 -1.85 -5.66
CA LYS A 427 6.21 -0.85 -5.10
C LYS A 427 7.09 -1.40 -3.97
N LEU A 428 6.53 -2.18 -3.05
CA LEU A 428 7.28 -2.81 -1.96
C LEU A 428 8.33 -3.81 -2.49
N VAL A 429 7.98 -4.60 -3.50
CA VAL A 429 8.90 -5.56 -4.14
C VAL A 429 10.05 -4.84 -4.83
N ILE A 430 9.77 -3.82 -5.64
CA ILE A 430 10.81 -3.03 -6.33
C ILE A 430 11.75 -2.34 -5.33
N ASN A 431 11.20 -1.77 -4.25
CA ASN A 431 11.99 -1.09 -3.23
C ASN A 431 12.63 -2.06 -2.21
N ARG A 432 12.47 -3.37 -2.38
CA ARG A 432 12.93 -4.42 -1.43
C ARG A 432 12.47 -4.18 0.01
N GLN A 433 11.28 -3.58 0.17
CA GLN A 433 10.67 -3.29 1.47
C GLN A 433 9.65 -4.38 1.82
N GLY A 434 9.43 -4.61 3.14
CA GLY A 434 8.40 -5.57 3.60
C GLY A 434 8.78 -7.05 3.54
N SER A 435 9.96 -7.41 3.01
CA SER A 435 10.65 -8.63 3.42
C SER A 435 11.31 -8.35 4.78
N ASN A 436 11.58 -9.38 5.57
CA ASN A 436 12.25 -9.20 6.86
C ASN A 436 13.25 -8.07 6.80
N PRO A 437 13.27 -7.17 7.81
CA PRO A 437 14.25 -6.11 7.82
C PRO A 437 15.64 -6.73 7.63
N LEU A 438 16.32 -6.24 6.62
CA LEU A 438 17.72 -6.57 6.33
C LEU A 438 18.58 -6.04 7.47
#